data_2cac2ba29c05e683a3cdfa9ac6b0acca
#
_entry.id   2cac2ba29c05e683a3cdfa9ac6b0acca
#
_cell.length_a   1.000
_cell.length_b   1.000
_cell.length_c   1.000
_cell.angle_alpha   90.00
_cell.angle_beta   90.00
_cell.angle_gamma   90.00
#
_symmetry.space_group_name_H-M   'P 1'
#
loop_
_entity.id
_entity.type
_entity.pdbx_description
1 polymer ?
#
loop_
_entity_poly.entity_id
_entity_poly.type
_entity_poly.pdbx_seq_one_letter_code
_entity_poly.pdbx_strand_id
1 'polypeptide(L)'
;MDAFSKPEHFAEFLPEYQNLDELKAHYKRGGLGDVKVKKFLNNVLQAELGPIRERRKIWEQKMPEVVEILKQGSAAAEAKAAATLEDVRKAMKINYFDGGNLI
;
A
#
# COMPACT_ATOMS: atom_id res chain seq x y z
N MET A 1 5.67 -2.81 11.42
CA MET A 1 6.17 -4.19 11.68
C MET A 1 5.93 -5.04 10.44
N ASP A 2 6.94 -5.79 10.03
CA ASP A 2 6.85 -6.74 8.93
C ASP A 2 5.81 -7.83 9.26
N ALA A 3 4.95 -8.19 8.29
CA ALA A 3 3.93 -9.23 8.46
C ALA A 3 4.51 -10.56 8.94
N PHE A 4 5.72 -10.90 8.51
CA PHE A 4 6.40 -12.14 8.88
C PHE A 4 6.99 -12.12 10.29
N SER A 5 7.08 -10.97 10.91
CA SER A 5 7.61 -10.78 12.26
C SER A 5 6.52 -10.70 13.32
N LYS A 6 5.24 -10.71 12.94
CA LYS A 6 4.13 -10.61 13.89
C LYS A 6 4.05 -11.84 14.79
N PRO A 7 4.05 -11.66 16.13
CA PRO A 7 3.97 -12.79 17.05
C PRO A 7 2.73 -13.65 16.87
N GLU A 8 1.59 -13.06 16.52
CA GLU A 8 0.34 -13.79 16.32
C GLU A 8 0.42 -14.82 15.19
N HIS A 9 1.21 -14.55 14.15
CA HIS A 9 1.40 -15.51 13.06
C HIS A 9 2.20 -16.72 13.51
N PHE A 10 3.19 -16.54 14.37
CA PHE A 10 3.92 -17.65 14.96
C PHE A 10 3.05 -18.48 15.90
N ALA A 11 2.24 -17.83 16.72
CA ALA A 11 1.32 -18.54 17.62
C ALA A 11 0.31 -19.38 16.85
N GLU A 12 -0.19 -18.88 15.71
CA GLU A 12 -1.22 -19.55 14.91
C GLU A 12 -0.62 -20.61 13.99
N PHE A 13 0.47 -20.30 13.28
CA PHE A 13 0.98 -21.13 12.17
C PHE A 13 2.25 -21.91 12.51
N LEU A 14 3.09 -21.40 13.39
CA LEU A 14 4.32 -22.06 13.85
C LEU A 14 4.51 -21.86 15.35
N PRO A 15 3.70 -22.53 16.20
CA PRO A 15 3.81 -22.36 17.65
C PRO A 15 5.14 -22.88 18.24
N GLU A 16 5.92 -23.64 17.48
CA GLU A 16 7.24 -24.16 17.88
C GLU A 16 8.29 -23.06 17.98
N TYR A 17 8.07 -21.91 17.33
CA TYR A 17 8.99 -20.76 17.36
C TYR A 17 8.28 -19.55 17.95
N GLN A 18 9.02 -18.76 18.71
CA GLN A 18 8.49 -17.55 19.33
C GLN A 18 8.58 -16.33 18.40
N ASN A 19 9.57 -16.32 17.53
CA ASN A 19 9.83 -15.20 16.61
C ASN A 19 10.58 -15.65 15.36
N LEU A 20 10.72 -14.72 14.45
CA LEU A 20 11.39 -14.95 13.17
C LEU A 20 12.87 -15.29 13.33
N ASP A 21 13.53 -14.71 14.33
CA ASP A 21 14.96 -14.96 14.58
C ASP A 21 15.22 -16.41 14.97
N GLU A 22 14.34 -17.03 15.77
CA GLU A 22 14.43 -18.44 16.10
C GLU A 22 14.27 -19.33 14.87
N LEU A 23 13.32 -18.98 14.00
CA LEU A 23 13.11 -19.70 12.75
C LEU A 23 14.35 -19.61 11.83
N LYS A 24 14.90 -18.42 11.69
CA LYS A 24 16.12 -18.20 10.90
C LYS A 24 17.32 -18.97 11.47
N ALA A 25 17.48 -18.96 12.77
CA ALA A 25 18.55 -19.68 13.44
C ALA A 25 18.46 -21.19 13.18
N HIS A 26 17.26 -21.76 13.30
CA HIS A 26 17.04 -23.18 13.00
C HIS A 26 17.32 -23.50 11.52
N TYR A 27 16.87 -22.64 10.60
CA TYR A 27 17.12 -22.83 9.17
C TYR A 27 18.63 -22.85 8.86
N LYS A 28 19.38 -21.91 9.43
CA LYS A 28 20.84 -21.84 9.27
C LYS A 28 21.55 -23.04 9.88
N ARG A 29 21.06 -23.54 11.03
CA ARG A 29 21.63 -24.71 11.70
C ARG A 29 21.39 -26.00 10.91
N GLY A 30 20.34 -26.03 10.08
CA GLY A 30 19.95 -27.19 9.31
C GLY A 30 18.90 -28.04 10.01
N GLY A 31 18.36 -29.04 9.31
CA GLY A 31 17.33 -29.93 9.84
C GLY A 31 15.91 -29.41 9.73
N LEU A 32 15.70 -28.19 9.21
CA LEU A 32 14.38 -27.63 8.95
C LEU A 32 14.01 -27.87 7.47
N GLY A 33 12.87 -28.50 7.24
CA GLY A 33 12.38 -28.76 5.88
C GLY A 33 11.88 -27.49 5.20
N ASP A 34 12.22 -27.31 3.93
CA ASP A 34 11.77 -26.16 3.14
C ASP A 34 10.24 -26.08 3.01
N VAL A 35 9.57 -27.23 2.96
CA VAL A 35 8.09 -27.31 2.87
C VAL A 35 7.43 -26.63 4.06
N LYS A 36 8.00 -26.80 5.25
CA LYS A 36 7.47 -26.16 6.48
C LYS A 36 7.58 -24.64 6.42
N VAL A 37 8.71 -24.14 5.93
CA VAL A 37 8.93 -22.70 5.73
C VAL A 37 7.97 -22.14 4.68
N LYS A 38 7.81 -22.86 3.57
CA LYS A 38 6.87 -22.46 2.50
C LYS A 38 5.41 -22.43 2.97
N LYS A 39 5.00 -23.40 3.78
CA LYS A 39 3.66 -23.41 4.38
C LYS A 39 3.44 -22.20 5.27
N PHE A 40 4.41 -21.90 6.13
CA PHE A 40 4.35 -20.72 6.98
C PHE A 40 4.22 -19.44 6.14
N LEU A 41 5.06 -19.28 5.13
CA LEU A 41 5.01 -18.15 4.21
C LEU A 41 3.63 -18.03 3.55
N ASN A 42 3.10 -19.12 3.04
CA ASN A 42 1.79 -19.12 2.40
C ASN A 42 0.68 -18.74 3.38
N ASN A 43 0.70 -19.29 4.60
CA ASN A 43 -0.31 -19.00 5.61
C ASN A 43 -0.30 -17.52 6.02
N VAL A 44 0.89 -16.93 6.20
CA VAL A 44 1.04 -15.50 6.50
C VAL A 44 0.50 -14.65 5.36
N LEU A 45 0.87 -14.97 4.11
CA LEU A 45 0.39 -14.24 2.93
C LEU A 45 -1.13 -14.34 2.81
N GLN A 46 -1.73 -15.49 3.01
CA GLN A 46 -3.18 -15.64 2.95
C GLN A 46 -3.88 -14.84 4.06
N ALA A 47 -3.32 -14.82 5.26
CA ALA A 47 -3.87 -14.04 6.36
C ALA A 47 -3.82 -12.54 6.10
N GLU A 48 -2.74 -12.04 5.52
CA GLU A 48 -2.56 -10.61 5.23
C GLU A 48 -3.29 -10.15 3.97
N LEU A 49 -3.27 -10.95 2.91
CA LEU A 49 -3.83 -10.57 1.62
C LEU A 49 -5.31 -10.97 1.44
N GLY A 50 -5.80 -11.93 2.21
CA GLY A 50 -7.19 -12.39 2.13
C GLY A 50 -8.19 -11.23 2.26
N PRO A 51 -8.13 -10.43 3.33
CA PRO A 51 -9.04 -9.28 3.50
C PRO A 51 -8.94 -8.28 2.35
N ILE A 52 -7.73 -8.06 1.81
CA ILE A 52 -7.51 -7.16 0.68
C ILE A 52 -8.22 -7.68 -0.56
N ARG A 53 -8.10 -8.99 -0.85
CA ARG A 53 -8.80 -9.63 -1.98
C ARG A 53 -10.32 -9.54 -1.86
N GLU A 54 -10.84 -9.72 -0.65
CA GLU A 54 -12.28 -9.60 -0.42
C GLU A 54 -12.78 -8.19 -0.67
N ARG A 55 -12.06 -7.17 -0.19
CA ARG A 55 -12.39 -5.77 -0.47
C ARG A 55 -12.32 -5.47 -1.97
N ARG A 56 -11.32 -6.03 -2.66
CA ARG A 56 -11.20 -5.86 -4.12
C ARG A 56 -12.40 -6.42 -4.85
N LYS A 57 -12.87 -7.61 -4.49
CA LYS A 57 -14.06 -8.22 -5.10
C LYS A 57 -15.29 -7.34 -4.94
N ILE A 58 -15.47 -6.75 -3.76
CA ILE A 58 -16.59 -5.85 -3.51
C ILE A 58 -16.53 -4.64 -4.44
N TRP A 59 -15.37 -4.01 -4.58
CA TRP A 59 -15.19 -2.84 -5.44
C TRP A 59 -15.26 -3.17 -6.92
N GLU A 60 -14.85 -4.35 -7.34
CA GLU A 60 -15.01 -4.81 -8.73
C GLU A 60 -16.47 -4.82 -9.17
N GLN A 61 -17.38 -5.09 -8.25
CA GLN A 61 -18.83 -5.06 -8.52
C GLN A 61 -19.39 -3.63 -8.53
N LYS A 62 -18.62 -2.65 -8.07
CA LYS A 62 -19.02 -1.25 -7.93
C LYS A 62 -18.20 -0.33 -8.84
N MET A 63 -17.87 -0.78 -10.02
CA MET A 63 -17.01 0.00 -10.94
C MET A 63 -17.53 1.42 -11.24
N PRO A 64 -18.85 1.65 -11.45
CA PRO A 64 -19.33 3.03 -11.63
C PRO A 64 -19.02 3.94 -10.45
N GLU A 65 -19.13 3.42 -9.22
CA GLU A 65 -18.79 4.17 -8.01
C GLU A 65 -17.29 4.46 -7.93
N VAL A 66 -16.45 3.50 -8.29
CA VAL A 66 -14.98 3.67 -8.34
C VAL A 66 -14.62 4.77 -9.34
N VAL A 67 -15.23 4.78 -10.52
CA VAL A 67 -15.00 5.81 -11.54
C VAL A 67 -15.40 7.20 -11.01
N GLU A 68 -16.50 7.30 -10.29
CA GLU A 68 -16.94 8.56 -9.70
C GLU A 68 -15.95 9.07 -8.65
N ILE A 69 -15.45 8.19 -7.80
CA ILE A 69 -14.40 8.53 -6.81
C ILE A 69 -13.16 9.07 -7.52
N LEU A 70 -12.73 8.43 -8.62
CA LEU A 70 -11.59 8.87 -9.40
C LEU A 70 -11.82 10.25 -10.01
N LYS A 71 -13.00 10.51 -10.55
CA LYS A 71 -13.36 11.82 -11.12
C LYS A 71 -13.31 12.92 -10.06
N GLN A 72 -13.90 12.67 -8.91
CA GLN A 72 -13.90 13.64 -7.80
C GLN A 72 -12.48 13.90 -7.28
N GLY A 73 -11.69 12.85 -7.11
CA GLY A 73 -10.31 12.97 -6.66
C GLY A 73 -9.44 13.71 -7.67
N SER A 74 -9.62 13.45 -8.96
CA SER A 74 -8.89 14.14 -10.03
C SER A 74 -9.24 15.61 -10.08
N ALA A 75 -10.52 15.97 -9.92
CA ALA A 75 -10.96 17.37 -9.89
C ALA A 75 -10.35 18.10 -8.69
N ALA A 76 -10.34 17.48 -7.51
CA ALA A 76 -9.73 18.06 -6.31
C ALA A 76 -8.23 18.26 -6.48
N ALA A 77 -7.53 17.28 -7.04
CA ALA A 77 -6.09 17.36 -7.31
C ALA A 77 -5.78 18.45 -8.32
N GLU A 78 -6.57 18.56 -9.39
CA GLU A 78 -6.41 19.58 -10.43
C GLU A 78 -6.58 20.99 -9.83
N ALA A 79 -7.58 21.20 -9.01
CA ALA A 79 -7.83 22.49 -8.36
C ALA A 79 -6.64 22.90 -7.48
N LYS A 80 -6.10 21.95 -6.70
CA LYS A 80 -4.94 22.20 -5.84
C LYS A 80 -3.68 22.49 -6.65
N ALA A 81 -3.44 21.72 -7.68
CA ALA A 81 -2.29 21.90 -8.57
C ALA A 81 -2.35 23.24 -9.31
N ALA A 82 -3.53 23.61 -9.81
CA ALA A 82 -3.74 24.89 -10.51
C ALA A 82 -3.46 26.07 -9.59
N ALA A 83 -3.92 26.04 -8.35
CA ALA A 83 -3.66 27.10 -7.37
C ALA A 83 -2.17 27.23 -7.07
N THR A 84 -1.49 26.12 -6.86
CA THR A 84 -0.04 26.10 -6.60
C THR A 84 0.73 26.63 -7.81
N LEU A 85 0.37 26.20 -9.01
CA LEU A 85 1.02 26.64 -10.25
C LEU A 85 0.82 28.14 -10.48
N GLU A 86 -0.35 28.66 -10.15
CA GLU A 86 -0.62 30.09 -10.23
C GLU A 86 0.32 30.89 -9.31
N ASP A 87 0.51 30.42 -8.08
CA ASP A 87 1.46 31.04 -7.15
C ASP A 87 2.88 31.01 -7.67
N VAL A 88 3.28 29.90 -8.28
CA VAL A 88 4.60 29.77 -8.90
C VAL A 88 4.77 30.76 -10.05
N ARG A 89 3.76 30.87 -10.92
CA ARG A 89 3.81 31.82 -12.05
C ARG A 89 3.93 33.26 -11.57
N LYS A 90 3.20 33.62 -10.53
CA LYS A 90 3.30 34.97 -9.93
C LYS A 90 4.68 35.21 -9.35
N ALA A 91 5.22 34.24 -8.62
CA ALA A 91 6.56 34.36 -8.01
C ALA A 91 7.66 34.51 -9.07
N MET A 92 7.52 33.78 -10.19
CA MET A 92 8.45 33.85 -11.32
C MET A 92 8.19 35.03 -12.25
N LYS A 93 7.13 35.79 -12.04
CA LYS A 93 6.71 36.93 -12.86
C LYS A 93 6.42 36.55 -14.32
N ILE A 94 5.84 35.37 -14.52
CA ILE A 94 5.43 34.86 -15.83
C ILE A 94 3.91 34.75 -15.96
N ASN A 95 3.18 35.49 -15.18
CA ASN A 95 1.72 35.58 -15.16
C ASN A 95 1.23 36.69 -16.10
N TYR A 96 1.70 36.71 -17.34
CA TYR A 96 1.53 37.80 -18.30
C TYR A 96 0.07 38.16 -18.61
N PHE A 97 -0.81 37.17 -18.55
CA PHE A 97 -2.22 37.35 -18.92
C PHE A 97 -3.12 37.68 -17.75
N ASP A 98 -2.59 37.62 -16.52
CA ASP A 98 -3.35 37.95 -15.32
C ASP A 98 -3.42 39.46 -15.17
N GLY A 99 -4.59 40.03 -15.13
CA GLY A 99 -4.79 41.47 -14.95
C GLY A 99 -4.48 42.34 -16.15
N GLY A 100 -4.25 41.77 -17.31
CA GLY A 100 -4.04 42.50 -18.56
C GLY A 100 -2.76 43.28 -18.66
N ASN A 101 -1.72 42.91 -17.90
CA ASN A 101 -0.45 43.64 -17.85
C ASN A 101 0.63 43.01 -18.73
N LEU A 102 0.27 42.62 -19.91
CA LEU A 102 1.26 42.15 -20.87
C LEU A 102 1.93 43.37 -21.55
N ILE A 103 2.89 43.95 -20.96
CA ILE A 103 3.61 45.19 -21.31
C ILE A 103 3.10 46.38 -20.52
#